data_44a62633e52ea4f453876f3b018da907
#
_entry.id   44a62633e52ea4f453876f3b018da907
#
_cell.length_a   1.000
_cell.length_b   1.000
_cell.length_c   1.000
_cell.angle_alpha   90.00
_cell.angle_beta   90.00
_cell.angle_gamma   90.00
#
_symmetry.space_group_name_H-M   'P 1'
#
loop_
_entity.id
_entity.type
_entity.pdbx_description
1 polymer ?
#
loop_
_entity_poly.entity_id
_entity_poly.type
_entity_poly.pdbx_seq_one_letter_code
_entity_poly.pdbx_strand_id
1 'polypeptide(L)'
;EWLQIIRQYGGDIKETYGVPVEEIVRGIQSGVRKVNIDTDIRLAMTGAMRQVFAQQPSEFDPRKALAAAKKAAAGIVKARFEAFGCAGQAHKIRPVSLDVMATRYRN
;
A
#
# COMPACT_ATOMS: atom_id res chain seq x y z
N GLU A 1 -8.53 -0.09 11.50
CA GLU A 1 -8.17 -1.49 11.77
C GLU A 1 -6.69 -1.63 12.13
N TRP A 2 -5.71 -1.31 11.25
CA TRP A 2 -4.28 -1.52 11.52
C TRP A 2 -3.74 -0.73 12.69
N LEU A 3 -4.20 0.49 12.92
CA LEU A 3 -3.80 1.29 14.08
C LEU A 3 -4.23 0.62 15.40
N GLN A 4 -5.38 -0.03 15.42
CA GLN A 4 -5.85 -0.80 16.58
C GLN A 4 -4.98 -2.02 16.84
N ILE A 5 -4.62 -2.76 15.78
CA ILE A 5 -3.68 -3.90 15.87
C ILE A 5 -2.32 -3.44 16.41
N ILE A 6 -1.78 -2.34 15.91
CA ILE A 6 -0.52 -1.77 16.39
C ILE A 6 -0.59 -1.47 17.89
N ARG A 7 -1.66 -0.82 18.35
CA ARG A 7 -1.87 -0.51 19.78
C ARG A 7 -2.03 -1.77 20.61
N GLN A 8 -2.78 -2.75 20.14
CA GLN A 8 -2.96 -4.05 20.83
C GLN A 8 -1.63 -4.77 21.06
N TYR A 9 -0.67 -4.65 20.14
CA TYR A 9 0.64 -5.29 20.22
C TYR A 9 1.77 -4.32 20.63
N GLY A 10 1.47 -3.38 21.52
CA GLY A 10 2.45 -2.55 22.21
C GLY A 10 2.99 -1.37 21.39
N GLY A 11 2.31 -0.99 20.31
CA GLY A 11 2.64 0.23 19.58
C GLY A 11 1.97 1.46 20.20
N ASP A 12 2.75 2.53 20.36
CA ASP A 12 2.27 3.84 20.78
C ASP A 12 2.46 4.84 19.61
N ILE A 13 1.63 4.69 18.60
CA ILE A 13 1.61 5.58 17.44
C ILE A 13 0.45 6.55 17.61
N LYS A 14 0.74 7.86 17.46
CA LYS A 14 -0.30 8.90 17.39
C LYS A 14 -1.28 8.56 16.28
N GLU A 15 -2.51 9.03 16.43
CA GLU A 15 -3.51 8.84 15.39
C GLU A 15 -3.02 9.41 14.06
N THR A 16 -2.91 8.52 13.10
CA THR A 16 -2.50 8.85 11.72
C THR A 16 -3.23 7.93 10.75
N TYR A 17 -3.60 8.48 9.62
CA TYR A 17 -4.27 7.76 8.54
C TYR A 17 -4.03 8.49 7.22
N GLY A 18 -4.17 7.77 6.14
CA GLY A 18 -4.18 8.35 4.79
C GLY A 18 -5.50 9.08 4.50
N VAL A 19 -5.57 9.71 3.35
CA VAL A 19 -6.83 10.28 2.86
C VAL A 19 -7.87 9.16 2.75
N PRO A 20 -9.11 9.36 3.23
CA PRO A 20 -10.18 8.38 3.10
C PRO A 20 -10.39 7.92 1.66
N VAL A 21 -10.63 6.62 1.47
CA VAL A 21 -10.74 6.01 0.13
C VAL A 21 -11.84 6.66 -0.70
N GLU A 22 -12.98 6.94 -0.08
CA GLU A 22 -14.12 7.60 -0.71
C GLU A 22 -13.80 9.01 -1.20
N GLU A 23 -12.94 9.74 -0.49
CA GLU A 23 -12.47 11.07 -0.92
C GLU A 23 -11.57 10.96 -2.16
N ILE A 24 -10.70 9.94 -2.18
CA ILE A 24 -9.84 9.66 -3.33
C ILE A 24 -10.70 9.27 -4.54
N VAL A 25 -11.70 8.42 -4.35
CA VAL A 25 -12.63 8.01 -5.41
C VAL A 25 -13.37 9.21 -5.99
N ARG A 26 -13.86 10.12 -5.14
CA ARG A 26 -14.48 11.38 -5.60
C ARG A 26 -13.50 12.24 -6.39
N GLY A 27 -12.24 12.33 -5.92
CA GLY A 27 -11.18 13.03 -6.63
C GLY A 27 -10.91 12.43 -8.03
N ILE A 28 -10.90 11.11 -8.14
CA ILE A 28 -10.73 10.40 -9.41
C ILE A 28 -11.87 10.73 -10.38
N GLN A 29 -13.10 10.75 -9.90
CA GLN A 29 -14.28 11.17 -10.69
C GLN A 29 -14.16 12.62 -11.17
N SER A 30 -13.50 13.49 -10.40
CA SER A 30 -13.26 14.90 -10.71
C SER A 30 -11.97 15.16 -11.49
N GLY A 31 -11.25 14.12 -11.95
CA GLY A 31 -10.09 14.28 -12.84
C GLY A 31 -8.74 13.93 -12.24
N VAL A 32 -8.64 13.51 -10.97
CA VAL A 32 -7.38 13.01 -10.41
C VAL A 32 -6.95 11.74 -11.14
N ARG A 33 -5.70 11.69 -11.59
CA ARG A 33 -5.16 10.55 -12.37
C ARG A 33 -3.95 9.90 -11.73
N LYS A 34 -3.34 10.51 -10.73
CA LYS A 34 -2.20 9.98 -10.00
C LYS A 34 -2.42 10.11 -8.51
N VAL A 35 -2.33 9.00 -7.80
CA VAL A 35 -2.52 8.92 -6.34
C VAL A 35 -1.31 8.23 -5.73
N ASN A 36 -0.77 8.80 -4.64
CA ASN A 36 0.25 8.18 -3.81
C ASN A 36 -0.41 7.53 -2.61
N ILE A 37 -0.05 6.28 -2.32
CA ILE A 37 -0.48 5.55 -1.13
C ILE A 37 0.77 5.15 -0.34
N ASP A 38 0.89 5.61 0.89
CA ASP A 38 2.05 5.33 1.75
C ASP A 38 1.62 4.97 3.18
N THR A 39 0.92 5.86 3.88
CA THR A 39 0.57 5.71 5.30
C THR A 39 -0.14 4.39 5.59
N ASP A 40 -1.15 4.02 4.80
CA ASP A 40 -1.91 2.78 4.98
C ASP A 40 -1.02 1.55 4.83
N ILE A 41 -0.08 1.57 3.89
CA ILE A 41 0.87 0.47 3.66
C ILE A 41 1.83 0.36 4.85
N ARG A 42 2.36 1.47 5.36
CA ARG A 42 3.23 1.48 6.54
C ARG A 42 2.53 0.94 7.78
N LEU A 43 1.30 1.38 8.02
CA LEU A 43 0.50 0.90 9.15
C LEU A 43 0.22 -0.60 9.05
N ALA A 44 -0.15 -1.09 7.87
CA ALA A 44 -0.41 -2.51 7.65
C ALA A 44 0.85 -3.37 7.87
N MET A 45 1.99 -2.97 7.33
CA MET A 45 3.26 -3.67 7.49
C MET A 45 3.71 -3.68 8.95
N THR A 46 3.69 -2.52 9.61
CA THR A 46 4.08 -2.39 11.02
C THR A 46 3.18 -3.22 11.94
N GLY A 47 1.86 -3.16 11.71
CA GLY A 47 0.90 -3.94 12.48
C GLY A 47 1.11 -5.45 12.34
N ALA A 48 1.31 -5.93 11.11
CA ALA A 48 1.55 -7.34 10.83
C ALA A 48 2.85 -7.85 11.46
N MET A 49 3.94 -7.08 11.42
CA MET A 49 5.19 -7.45 12.08
C MET A 49 5.05 -7.51 13.61
N ARG A 50 4.41 -6.50 14.21
CA ARG A 50 4.15 -6.50 15.67
C ARG A 50 3.32 -7.69 16.09
N GLN A 51 2.30 -8.05 15.31
CA GLN A 51 1.47 -9.23 15.58
C GLN A 51 2.29 -10.51 15.56
N VAL A 52 3.18 -10.71 14.59
CA VAL A 52 4.05 -11.89 14.54
C VAL A 52 4.94 -11.97 15.77
N PHE A 53 5.63 -10.90 16.13
CA PHE A 53 6.53 -10.92 17.29
C PHE A 53 5.80 -11.13 18.63
N ALA A 54 4.58 -10.59 18.75
CA ALA A 54 3.79 -10.79 19.97
C ALA A 54 3.20 -12.21 20.07
N GLN A 55 2.75 -12.78 18.96
CA GLN A 55 2.12 -14.12 18.93
C GLN A 55 3.15 -15.26 18.86
N GLN A 56 4.34 -14.98 18.40
CA GLN A 56 5.43 -15.94 18.26
C GLN A 56 6.72 -15.38 18.91
N PRO A 57 6.77 -15.27 20.26
CA PRO A 57 7.88 -14.60 20.94
C PRO A 57 9.24 -15.29 20.78
N SER A 58 9.25 -16.57 20.39
CA SER A 58 10.49 -17.30 20.08
C SER A 58 10.96 -17.13 18.64
N GLU A 59 10.17 -16.44 17.79
CA GLU A 59 10.53 -16.26 16.40
C GLU A 59 11.64 -15.22 16.25
N PHE A 60 12.74 -15.62 15.66
CA PHE A 60 13.90 -14.78 15.43
C PHE A 60 14.24 -14.60 13.94
N ASP A 61 13.61 -15.38 13.05
CA ASP A 61 13.85 -15.26 11.60
C ASP A 61 13.06 -14.06 11.03
N PRO A 62 13.75 -12.98 10.61
CA PRO A 62 13.08 -11.79 10.10
C PRO A 62 12.24 -12.06 8.85
N ARG A 63 12.54 -13.11 8.10
CA ARG A 63 11.78 -13.46 6.88
C ARG A 63 10.32 -13.75 7.18
N LYS A 64 9.99 -14.30 8.36
CA LYS A 64 8.60 -14.57 8.75
C LYS A 64 7.83 -13.30 9.03
N ALA A 65 8.40 -12.37 9.80
CA ALA A 65 7.78 -11.07 10.05
C ALA A 65 7.63 -10.26 8.74
N LEU A 66 8.66 -10.28 7.88
CA LEU A 66 8.62 -9.61 6.59
C LEU A 66 7.62 -10.25 5.60
N ALA A 67 7.43 -11.57 5.65
CA ALA A 67 6.39 -12.26 4.86
C ALA A 67 4.98 -11.81 5.28
N ALA A 68 4.73 -11.68 6.58
CA ALA A 68 3.47 -11.16 7.10
C ALA A 68 3.25 -9.70 6.68
N ALA A 69 4.27 -8.86 6.79
CA ALA A 69 4.23 -7.46 6.33
C ALA A 69 3.93 -7.35 4.83
N LYS A 70 4.60 -8.14 4.00
CA LYS A 70 4.35 -8.20 2.55
C LYS A 70 2.90 -8.61 2.25
N LYS A 71 2.37 -9.61 2.94
CA LYS A 71 0.98 -10.05 2.78
C LYS A 71 -0.01 -8.94 3.13
N ALA A 72 0.22 -8.23 4.25
CA ALA A 72 -0.61 -7.12 4.67
C ALA A 72 -0.57 -5.96 3.67
N ALA A 73 0.63 -5.58 3.19
CA ALA A 73 0.80 -4.57 2.15
C ALA A 73 0.07 -4.95 0.86
N ALA A 74 0.19 -6.21 0.41
CA ALA A 74 -0.50 -6.70 -0.79
C ALA A 74 -2.02 -6.58 -0.65
N GLY A 75 -2.58 -6.83 0.53
CA GLY A 75 -4.01 -6.63 0.81
C GLY A 75 -4.45 -5.17 0.62
N ILE A 76 -3.69 -4.22 1.16
CA ILE A 76 -3.96 -2.79 0.96
C ILE A 76 -3.89 -2.42 -0.52
N VAL A 77 -2.81 -2.80 -1.21
CA VAL A 77 -2.61 -2.48 -2.64
C VAL A 77 -3.75 -3.03 -3.49
N LYS A 78 -4.14 -4.28 -3.26
CA LYS A 78 -5.26 -4.91 -3.98
C LYS A 78 -6.56 -4.13 -3.78
N ALA A 79 -6.90 -3.82 -2.53
CA ALA A 79 -8.12 -3.08 -2.21
C ALA A 79 -8.13 -1.68 -2.85
N ARG A 80 -6.96 -1.01 -2.94
CA ARG A 80 -6.83 0.29 -3.61
C ARG A 80 -6.97 0.17 -5.12
N PHE A 81 -6.38 -0.85 -5.76
CA PHE A 81 -6.57 -1.09 -7.20
C PHE A 81 -8.04 -1.34 -7.56
N GLU A 82 -8.75 -2.09 -6.73
CA GLU A 82 -10.18 -2.32 -6.93
C GLU A 82 -10.98 -1.02 -6.76
N ALA A 83 -10.78 -0.30 -5.65
CA ALA A 83 -11.51 0.92 -5.35
C ALA A 83 -11.27 2.05 -6.38
N PHE A 84 -10.07 2.12 -6.93
CA PHE A 84 -9.68 3.20 -7.89
C PHE A 84 -9.92 2.83 -9.35
N GLY A 85 -10.51 1.67 -9.63
CA GLY A 85 -10.80 1.20 -11.00
C GLY A 85 -9.57 0.78 -11.79
N CYS A 86 -8.43 0.50 -11.11
CA CYS A 86 -7.20 0.05 -11.75
C CYS A 86 -7.18 -1.46 -12.02
N ALA A 87 -7.97 -2.23 -11.28
CA ALA A 87 -8.03 -3.68 -11.42
C ALA A 87 -8.45 -4.09 -12.85
N GLY A 88 -7.79 -5.11 -13.39
CA GLY A 88 -8.09 -5.63 -14.73
C GLY A 88 -7.67 -4.73 -15.89
N GLN A 89 -6.90 -3.66 -15.67
CA GLN A 89 -6.53 -2.69 -16.71
C GLN A 89 -5.11 -2.88 -17.26
N ALA A 90 -4.29 -3.76 -16.68
CA ALA A 90 -2.88 -3.90 -17.02
C ALA A 90 -2.63 -4.21 -18.52
N HIS A 91 -3.51 -5.00 -19.13
CA HIS A 91 -3.40 -5.34 -20.56
C HIS A 91 -3.56 -4.16 -21.51
N LYS A 92 -4.14 -3.06 -21.05
CA LYS A 92 -4.33 -1.82 -21.83
C LYS A 92 -3.10 -0.92 -21.83
N ILE A 93 -2.12 -1.18 -20.95
CA ILE A 93 -0.93 -0.37 -20.79
C ILE A 93 0.22 -1.04 -21.53
N ARG A 94 0.81 -0.31 -22.49
CA ARG A 94 1.99 -0.76 -23.21
C ARG A 94 3.18 0.15 -22.87
N PRO A 95 4.36 -0.39 -22.60
CA PRO A 95 5.57 0.40 -22.43
C PRO A 95 5.85 1.22 -23.70
N VAL A 96 6.27 2.47 -23.51
CA VAL A 96 6.78 3.30 -24.61
C VAL A 96 8.21 2.86 -24.89
N SER A 97 8.56 2.66 -26.19
CA SER A 97 9.91 2.25 -26.55
C SER A 97 10.95 3.33 -26.19
N LEU A 98 12.19 2.91 -25.96
CA LEU A 98 13.28 3.83 -25.62
C LEU A 98 13.53 4.86 -26.73
N ASP A 99 13.42 4.48 -27.99
CA ASP A 99 13.62 5.38 -29.13
C ASP A 99 12.56 6.50 -29.16
N VAL A 100 11.31 6.16 -28.89
CA VAL A 100 10.22 7.14 -28.79
C VAL A 100 10.44 8.05 -27.58
N MET A 101 10.88 7.50 -26.44
CA MET A 101 11.18 8.30 -25.24
C MET A 101 12.37 9.24 -25.51
N ALA A 102 13.46 8.74 -26.10
CA ALA A 102 14.61 9.56 -26.46
C ALA A 102 14.25 10.75 -27.35
N THR A 103 13.34 10.52 -28.31
CA THR A 103 12.84 11.60 -29.17
C THR A 103 12.05 12.64 -28.38
N ARG A 104 11.21 12.22 -27.41
CA ARG A 104 10.41 13.14 -26.58
C ARG A 104 11.27 14.01 -25.65
N TYR A 105 12.41 13.51 -25.19
CA TYR A 105 13.32 14.24 -24.28
C TYR A 105 14.41 15.06 -24.98
N ARG A 106 14.49 15.02 -26.32
CA ARG A 106 15.47 15.82 -27.10
C ARG A 106 15.05 17.26 -27.36
N ASN A 107 13.83 17.65 -27.03
CA ASN A 107 13.29 19.01 -27.26
C ASN A 107 13.27 19.82 -25.95
#